data_e334f603821d7c6828472f2d7125dce8
#
_entry.id   e334f603821d7c6828472f2d7125dce8
#
_cell.length_a   1.000
_cell.length_b   1.000
_cell.length_c   1.000
_cell.angle_alpha   90.00
_cell.angle_beta   90.00
_cell.angle_gamma   90.00
#
_symmetry.space_group_name_H-M   'P 1'
#
loop_
_entity.id
_entity.type
_entity.pdbx_description
1 polymer ?
#
loop_
_entity_poly.entity_id
_entity_poly.type
_entity_poly.pdbx_seq_one_letter_code
_entity_poly.pdbx_strand_id
1 'polypeptide(L)'
;VDVQYVVSACIAYGQQLGMKYDSSLNTGNASWFSPTNASYYDSTSELTADCYGDVEYAAYYYQSSGIAPSDLSFNVIAENNKIYVVYC
;
A
#
# COMPACT_ATOMS: atom_id res chain seq x y z
N VAL A 1 17.65 1.76 3.34
CA VAL A 1 16.28 1.91 3.87
C VAL A 1 15.77 0.57 4.40
N ASP A 2 14.88 0.62 5.36
CA ASP A 2 14.28 -0.56 5.98
C ASP A 2 12.92 -0.86 5.31
N VAL A 3 12.95 -1.70 4.28
CA VAL A 3 11.75 -2.03 3.49
C VAL A 3 10.70 -2.75 4.35
N GLN A 4 11.11 -3.64 5.26
CA GLN A 4 10.16 -4.38 6.11
C GLN A 4 9.43 -3.45 7.07
N TYR A 5 10.12 -2.46 7.61
CA TYR A 5 9.48 -1.43 8.42
C TYR A 5 8.41 -0.69 7.62
N VAL A 6 8.74 -0.28 6.39
CA VAL A 6 7.81 0.45 5.54
C VAL A 6 6.58 -0.39 5.21
N VAL A 7 6.76 -1.66 4.87
CA VAL A 7 5.63 -2.57 4.60
C VAL A 7 4.72 -2.66 5.82
N SER A 8 5.28 -2.90 7.01
CA SER A 8 4.50 -3.02 8.24
C SER A 8 3.77 -1.72 8.58
N ALA A 9 4.44 -0.58 8.43
CA ALA A 9 3.85 0.73 8.70
C ALA A 9 2.69 1.03 7.73
N CYS A 10 2.84 0.67 6.46
CA CYS A 10 1.80 0.89 5.45
C CYS A 10 0.61 -0.03 5.65
N ILE A 11 0.81 -1.27 6.11
CA ILE A 11 -0.30 -2.15 6.47
C ILE A 11 -1.10 -1.54 7.63
N ALA A 12 -0.43 -1.08 8.68
CA ALA A 12 -1.08 -0.44 9.81
C ALA A 12 -1.85 0.82 9.37
N TYR A 13 -1.25 1.61 8.47
CA TYR A 13 -1.89 2.81 7.97
C TYR A 13 -3.15 2.52 7.15
N GLY A 14 -3.10 1.52 6.27
CA GLY A 14 -4.27 1.12 5.49
C GLY A 14 -5.43 0.65 6.37
N GLN A 15 -5.14 -0.06 7.45
CA GLN A 15 -6.14 -0.45 8.45
C GLN A 15 -6.70 0.77 9.17
N GLN A 16 -5.86 1.74 9.49
CA GLN A 16 -6.28 2.99 10.12
C GLN A 16 -7.24 3.77 9.22
N LEU A 17 -7.04 3.73 7.90
CA LEU A 17 -7.94 4.36 6.93
C LEU A 17 -9.25 3.59 6.72
N GLY A 18 -9.37 2.40 7.27
CA GLY A 18 -10.58 1.59 7.24
C GLY A 18 -10.57 0.43 6.25
N MET A 19 -9.51 0.24 5.48
CA MET A 19 -9.40 -0.91 4.58
C MET A 19 -9.20 -2.22 5.37
N LYS A 20 -9.60 -3.33 4.78
CA LYS A 20 -9.46 -4.66 5.38
C LYS A 20 -8.14 -5.29 4.95
N TYR A 21 -7.29 -5.60 5.90
CA TYR A 21 -6.04 -6.29 5.62
C TYR A 21 -6.32 -7.74 5.22
N ASP A 22 -5.77 -8.15 4.07
CA ASP A 22 -5.87 -9.54 3.57
C ASP A 22 -4.48 -10.00 3.12
N SER A 23 -3.84 -10.80 3.95
CA SER A 23 -2.48 -11.29 3.70
C SER A 23 -2.36 -12.22 2.49
N SER A 24 -3.47 -12.70 1.94
CA SER A 24 -3.46 -13.56 0.76
C SER A 24 -3.36 -12.78 -0.55
N LEU A 25 -3.56 -11.45 -0.53
CA LEU A 25 -3.48 -10.64 -1.74
C LEU A 25 -2.02 -10.44 -2.16
N ASN A 26 -1.79 -10.50 -3.46
CA ASN A 26 -0.48 -10.32 -4.06
C ASN A 26 -0.62 -9.75 -5.47
N THR A 27 0.49 -9.54 -6.17
CA THR A 27 0.49 -8.98 -7.51
C THR A 27 -0.09 -9.93 -8.57
N GLY A 28 -0.31 -11.19 -8.23
CA GLY A 28 -0.92 -12.17 -9.14
C GLY A 28 -2.44 -12.27 -9.01
N ASN A 29 -3.03 -11.83 -7.91
CA ASN A 29 -4.47 -11.98 -7.66
C ASN A 29 -5.21 -10.71 -7.28
N ALA A 30 -4.53 -9.57 -7.25
CA ALA A 30 -5.11 -8.29 -6.88
C ALA A 30 -4.64 -7.19 -7.83
N SER A 31 -5.27 -6.03 -7.74
CA SER A 31 -4.90 -4.86 -8.54
C SER A 31 -3.92 -3.98 -7.79
N TRP A 32 -3.18 -3.16 -8.49
CA TRP A 32 -2.31 -2.15 -7.90
C TRP A 32 -2.14 -0.99 -8.87
N PHE A 33 -1.75 0.17 -8.32
CA PHE A 33 -1.27 1.30 -9.09
C PHE A 33 0.25 1.19 -9.21
N SER A 34 0.95 2.27 -9.52
CA SER A 34 2.41 2.22 -9.67
C SER A 34 3.09 1.88 -8.35
N PRO A 35 4.02 0.92 -8.32
CA PRO A 35 4.80 0.64 -7.10
C PRO A 35 5.81 1.75 -6.84
N THR A 36 6.27 1.84 -5.59
CA THR A 36 7.34 2.74 -5.19
C THR A 36 8.66 1.97 -5.12
N ASN A 37 9.67 2.44 -5.84
CA ASN A 37 10.97 1.79 -5.88
C ASN A 37 11.84 2.26 -4.71
N ALA A 38 12.08 1.37 -3.75
CA ALA A 38 12.84 1.67 -2.54
C ALA A 38 14.30 2.09 -2.84
N SER A 39 14.86 1.64 -3.96
CA SER A 39 16.25 1.97 -4.30
C SER A 39 16.48 3.44 -4.65
N TYR A 40 15.42 4.21 -4.87
CA TYR A 40 15.53 5.65 -5.13
C TYR A 40 15.56 6.51 -3.85
N TYR A 41 15.52 5.87 -2.68
CA TYR A 41 15.39 6.57 -1.40
C TYR A 41 16.62 6.35 -0.53
N ASP A 42 17.07 7.43 0.12
CA ASP A 42 18.18 7.39 1.08
C ASP A 42 17.67 7.31 2.52
N SER A 43 16.38 7.55 2.74
CA SER A 43 15.78 7.65 4.08
C SER A 43 14.55 6.76 4.17
N THR A 44 14.48 5.94 5.22
CA THR A 44 13.29 5.13 5.51
C THR A 44 12.06 6.02 5.76
N SER A 45 12.24 7.18 6.39
CA SER A 45 11.11 8.08 6.67
C SER A 45 10.53 8.68 5.39
N GLU A 46 11.36 9.04 4.42
CA GLU A 46 10.89 9.55 3.13
C GLU A 46 10.16 8.46 2.34
N LEU A 47 10.73 7.27 2.31
CA LEU A 47 10.09 6.12 1.67
C LEU A 47 8.73 5.82 2.30
N THR A 48 8.66 5.82 3.63
CA THR A 48 7.41 5.59 4.36
C THR A 48 6.36 6.64 4.00
N ALA A 49 6.74 7.92 3.96
CA ALA A 49 5.82 9.00 3.63
C ALA A 49 5.24 8.85 2.22
N ASP A 50 6.08 8.48 1.24
CA ASP A 50 5.62 8.29 -0.13
C ASP A 50 4.74 7.04 -0.25
N CYS A 51 5.06 5.95 0.45
CA CYS A 51 4.22 4.76 0.48
C CYS A 51 2.89 5.01 1.18
N TYR A 52 2.83 5.88 2.19
CA TYR A 52 1.56 6.32 2.78
C TYR A 52 0.68 7.00 1.72
N GLY A 53 1.28 7.79 0.84
CA GLY A 53 0.55 8.37 -0.30
C GLY A 53 -0.04 7.31 -1.22
N ASP A 54 0.70 6.23 -1.47
CA ASP A 54 0.20 5.11 -2.26
C ASP A 54 -0.98 4.41 -1.58
N VAL A 55 -0.91 4.24 -0.26
CA VAL A 55 -2.01 3.65 0.52
C VAL A 55 -3.26 4.52 0.45
N GLU A 56 -3.10 5.83 0.63
CA GLU A 56 -4.21 6.80 0.52
C GLU A 56 -4.82 6.76 -0.88
N TYR A 57 -3.98 6.69 -1.90
CA TYR A 57 -4.46 6.64 -3.28
C TYR A 57 -5.34 5.41 -3.51
N ALA A 58 -4.91 4.24 -3.06
CA ALA A 58 -5.70 3.02 -3.17
C ALA A 58 -7.00 3.12 -2.36
N ALA A 59 -6.94 3.64 -1.14
CA ALA A 59 -8.10 3.74 -0.26
C ALA A 59 -9.20 4.66 -0.83
N TYR A 60 -8.82 5.75 -1.49
CA TYR A 60 -9.77 6.80 -1.87
C TYR A 60 -10.03 6.90 -3.38
N TYR A 61 -9.31 6.16 -4.20
CA TYR A 61 -9.46 6.26 -5.66
C TYR A 61 -10.90 6.05 -6.15
N TYR A 62 -11.60 5.10 -5.54
CA TYR A 62 -12.95 4.75 -5.94
C TYR A 62 -14.05 5.47 -5.17
N GLN A 63 -13.68 6.43 -4.32
CA GLN A 63 -14.63 7.11 -3.44
C GLN A 63 -15.72 7.86 -4.23
N SER A 64 -15.34 8.49 -5.33
CA SER A 64 -16.29 9.19 -6.20
C SER A 64 -17.28 8.24 -6.87
N SER A 65 -16.97 6.96 -6.94
CA SER A 65 -17.87 5.92 -7.46
C SER A 65 -18.70 5.26 -6.37
N GLY A 66 -18.66 5.77 -5.14
CA GLY A 66 -19.45 5.26 -4.02
C GLY A 66 -18.80 4.11 -3.28
N ILE A 67 -17.52 3.82 -3.51
CA ILE A 67 -16.79 2.76 -2.82
C ILE A 67 -15.96 3.38 -1.70
N ALA A 68 -16.28 3.01 -0.45
CA ALA A 68 -15.55 3.48 0.72
C ALA A 68 -14.30 2.62 0.95
N PRO A 69 -13.29 3.13 1.70
CA PRO A 69 -12.16 2.30 2.11
C PRO A 69 -12.58 0.99 2.77
N SER A 70 -13.64 0.99 3.57
CA SER A 70 -14.16 -0.21 4.25
C SER A 70 -14.71 -1.28 3.30
N ASP A 71 -14.91 -0.95 2.03
CA ASP A 71 -15.34 -1.90 1.00
C ASP A 71 -14.16 -2.59 0.33
N LEU A 72 -12.93 -2.17 0.63
CA LEU A 72 -11.72 -2.66 -0.01
C LEU A 72 -10.91 -3.55 0.91
N SER A 73 -10.37 -4.63 0.34
CA SER A 73 -9.32 -5.44 0.96
C SER A 73 -7.97 -5.03 0.39
N PHE A 74 -6.91 -5.15 1.16
CA PHE A 74 -5.57 -4.74 0.71
C PHE A 74 -4.46 -5.54 1.35
N ASN A 75 -3.31 -5.49 0.74
CA ASN A 75 -2.04 -5.93 1.31
C ASN A 75 -0.94 -4.99 0.83
N VAL A 76 0.21 -5.04 1.46
CA VAL A 76 1.41 -4.30 1.04
C VAL A 76 2.54 -5.32 0.88
N ILE A 77 3.17 -5.32 -0.29
CA ILE A 77 4.13 -6.36 -0.66
C ILE A 77 5.39 -5.70 -1.19
N ALA A 78 6.54 -6.25 -0.82
CA ALA A 78 7.82 -5.87 -1.39
C ALA A 78 8.31 -6.98 -2.34
N GLU A 79 8.54 -6.62 -3.60
CA GLU A 79 9.12 -7.51 -4.62
C GLU A 79 10.20 -6.75 -5.40
N ASN A 80 11.39 -7.32 -5.51
CA ASN A 80 12.49 -6.71 -6.26
C ASN A 80 12.76 -5.27 -5.82
N ASN A 81 12.74 -5.02 -4.53
CA ASN A 81 12.95 -3.70 -3.93
C ASN A 81 11.90 -2.65 -4.31
N LYS A 82 10.74 -3.11 -4.79
CA LYS A 82 9.57 -2.26 -5.07
C LYS A 82 8.46 -2.59 -4.09
N ILE A 83 7.78 -1.57 -3.63
CA ILE A 83 6.69 -1.71 -2.66
C ILE A 83 5.37 -1.49 -3.40
N TYR A 84 4.51 -2.50 -3.36
CA TYR A 84 3.20 -2.52 -4.01
C TYR A 84 2.12 -2.44 -2.95
N VAL A 85 1.17 -1.54 -3.12
CA VAL A 85 -0.10 -1.56 -2.38
C VAL A 85 -1.10 -2.25 -3.29
N VAL A 86 -1.43 -3.49 -2.95
CA VAL A 86 -2.38 -4.29 -3.74
C VAL A 86 -3.75 -4.25 -3.09
N TYR A 87 -4.80 -4.28 -3.90
CA TYR A 87 -6.17 -4.16 -3.41
C TYR A 87 -7.15 -4.95 -4.25
N CYS A 88 -8.29 -5.20 -3.63
CA CYS A 88 -9.36 -5.95 -4.29
C CYS A 88 -10.74 -5.46 -3.83
#